data_a7e2b9abf4dd8ee004bb6ddf5e6664a1
#
_entry.id   a7e2b9abf4dd8ee004bb6ddf5e6664a1
#
_cell.length_a   1.000
_cell.length_b   1.000
_cell.length_c   1.000
_cell.angle_alpha   90.00
_cell.angle_beta   90.00
_cell.angle_gamma   90.00
#
_symmetry.space_group_name_H-M   'P 1'
#
loop_
_entity.id
_entity.type
_entity.pdbx_description
1 polymer ?
#
loop_
_entity_poly.entity_id
_entity_poly.type
_entity_poly.pdbx_seq_one_letter_code
_entity_poly.pdbx_strand_id
1 'polypeptide(L)'
;MSRNLRLVSIVDDEPDITTLFKDALTNISNIRIFTFTDPLLALEHFSINRDDYALIISDLRMPGLDGMELVKRVKSMNRYVRTILMTAFDIDDAIFKDYAKRRIINDFLQKPIPLHDLRAKVNDALHLYEMGIQESIVTK
;
A
#
# COMPACT_ATOMS: atom_id res chain seq x y z
N MET A 1 10.18 -18.24 20.90
CA MET A 1 8.96 -17.55 20.55
C MET A 1 9.07 -16.87 19.17
N SER A 2 8.22 -17.22 18.27
CA SER A 2 8.26 -16.59 16.97
C SER A 2 7.71 -15.17 17.05
N ARG A 3 8.35 -14.28 16.33
CA ARG A 3 7.91 -12.91 16.21
C ARG A 3 6.93 -12.81 15.04
N ASN A 4 5.77 -12.24 15.27
CA ASN A 4 4.81 -12.01 14.20
C ASN A 4 5.21 -10.75 13.43
N LEU A 5 5.90 -10.95 12.32
CA LEU A 5 6.23 -9.86 11.43
C LEU A 5 4.99 -9.47 10.63
N ARG A 6 4.79 -8.18 10.45
CA ARG A 6 3.71 -7.69 9.61
C ARG A 6 4.19 -7.65 8.16
N LEU A 7 3.32 -8.03 7.25
CA LEU A 7 3.65 -8.08 5.84
C LEU A 7 3.32 -6.75 5.17
N VAL A 8 4.20 -6.33 4.28
CA VAL A 8 4.04 -5.12 3.48
C VAL A 8 4.33 -5.50 2.03
N SER A 9 3.46 -5.12 1.11
CA SER A 9 3.71 -5.33 -0.33
C SER A 9 3.90 -4.01 -1.04
N ILE A 10 4.82 -4.02 -1.99
CA ILE A 10 5.04 -2.94 -2.95
C ILE A 10 4.73 -3.49 -4.33
N VAL A 11 3.76 -2.89 -5.00
CA VAL A 11 3.25 -3.36 -6.29
C VAL A 11 3.43 -2.27 -7.33
N ASP A 12 4.28 -2.53 -8.33
CA ASP A 12 4.55 -1.58 -9.41
C ASP A 12 5.08 -2.40 -10.59
N ASP A 13 4.57 -2.17 -11.79
CA ASP A 13 5.01 -2.95 -12.96
C ASP A 13 6.44 -2.63 -13.40
N GLU A 14 7.09 -1.64 -12.79
CA GLU A 14 8.50 -1.32 -13.01
C GLU A 14 9.36 -1.96 -11.93
N PRO A 15 10.15 -3.01 -12.25
CA PRO A 15 10.92 -3.72 -11.23
C PRO A 15 11.97 -2.84 -10.53
N ASP A 16 12.52 -1.87 -11.23
CA ASP A 16 13.50 -0.96 -10.63
C ASP A 16 12.89 -0.16 -9.49
N ILE A 17 11.63 0.22 -9.61
CA ILE A 17 10.91 0.97 -8.57
C ILE A 17 10.68 0.07 -7.35
N THR A 18 10.22 -1.15 -7.57
CA THR A 18 9.96 -2.05 -6.43
C THR A 18 11.25 -2.36 -5.66
N THR A 19 12.36 -2.55 -6.37
CA THR A 19 13.66 -2.81 -5.75
C THR A 19 14.13 -1.59 -4.95
N LEU A 20 14.06 -0.41 -5.57
CA LEU A 20 14.47 0.84 -4.91
C LEU A 20 13.66 1.08 -3.63
N PHE A 21 12.36 0.90 -3.70
CA PHE A 21 11.47 1.15 -2.56
C PHE A 21 11.67 0.11 -1.47
N LYS A 22 11.87 -1.15 -1.83
CA LYS A 22 12.19 -2.17 -0.85
C LYS A 22 13.46 -1.83 -0.09
N ASP A 23 14.51 -1.43 -0.81
CA ASP A 23 15.78 -1.05 -0.19
C ASP A 23 15.61 0.14 0.76
N ALA A 24 14.79 1.11 0.37
CA ALA A 24 14.53 2.29 1.19
C ALA A 24 13.81 1.96 2.50
N LEU A 25 13.11 0.83 2.57
CA LEU A 25 12.31 0.44 3.73
C LEU A 25 12.95 -0.66 4.57
N THR A 26 14.15 -1.14 4.21
CA THR A 26 14.78 -2.27 4.92
C THR A 26 15.11 -1.97 6.37
N ASN A 27 15.27 -0.71 6.75
CA ASN A 27 15.58 -0.33 8.13
C ASN A 27 14.37 -0.29 9.05
N ILE A 28 13.17 -0.46 8.52
CA ILE A 28 11.96 -0.50 9.34
C ILE A 28 11.87 -1.89 9.97
N SER A 29 11.78 -1.92 11.30
CA SER A 29 11.74 -3.18 12.03
C SER A 29 10.34 -3.79 12.07
N ASN A 30 10.29 -5.08 12.31
CA ASN A 30 9.06 -5.86 12.53
C ASN A 30 8.16 -5.96 11.30
N ILE A 31 8.71 -5.73 10.10
CA ILE A 31 7.97 -5.94 8.85
C ILE A 31 8.75 -6.84 7.93
N ARG A 32 8.02 -7.46 7.04
CA ARG A 32 8.56 -8.24 5.94
C ARG A 32 8.02 -7.68 4.65
N ILE A 33 8.91 -7.33 3.72
CA ILE A 33 8.54 -6.62 2.50
C ILE A 33 8.57 -7.58 1.32
N PHE A 34 7.47 -7.61 0.58
CA PHE A 34 7.35 -8.36 -0.67
C PHE A 34 7.17 -7.36 -1.81
N THR A 35 7.76 -7.66 -2.95
CA THR A 35 7.62 -6.83 -4.15
C THR A 35 6.97 -7.63 -5.26
N PHE A 36 6.08 -6.99 -5.99
CA PHE A 36 5.38 -7.62 -7.10
C PHE A 36 5.35 -6.67 -8.30
N THR A 37 5.62 -7.19 -9.47
CA THR A 37 5.42 -6.47 -10.72
C THR A 37 4.13 -6.86 -11.40
N ASP A 38 3.48 -7.92 -10.92
CA ASP A 38 2.19 -8.38 -11.40
C ASP A 38 1.14 -8.20 -10.29
N PRO A 39 0.14 -7.33 -10.47
CA PRO A 39 -0.85 -7.09 -9.43
C PRO A 39 -1.70 -8.31 -9.08
N LEU A 40 -1.87 -9.24 -10.02
CA LEU A 40 -2.64 -10.47 -9.73
C LEU A 40 -1.88 -11.38 -8.78
N LEU A 41 -0.57 -11.45 -8.91
CA LEU A 41 0.27 -12.20 -7.96
C LEU A 41 0.27 -11.53 -6.59
N ALA A 42 0.28 -10.20 -6.56
CA ALA A 42 0.18 -9.46 -5.31
C ALA A 42 -1.13 -9.77 -4.59
N LEU A 43 -2.23 -9.78 -5.34
CA LEU A 43 -3.55 -10.06 -4.78
C LEU A 43 -3.64 -11.50 -4.24
N GLU A 44 -3.08 -12.45 -4.98
CA GLU A 44 -3.03 -13.85 -4.54
C GLU A 44 -2.25 -13.99 -3.24
N HIS A 45 -1.07 -13.41 -3.17
CA HIS A 45 -0.25 -13.45 -1.96
C HIS A 45 -0.98 -12.81 -0.79
N PHE A 46 -1.64 -11.68 -1.04
CA PHE A 46 -2.43 -11.02 -0.02
C PHE A 46 -3.57 -11.93 0.49
N SER A 47 -4.30 -12.56 -0.42
CA SER A 47 -5.46 -13.37 -0.04
C SER A 47 -5.07 -14.54 0.86
N ILE A 48 -3.89 -15.13 0.62
CA ILE A 48 -3.38 -16.25 1.41
C ILE A 48 -2.91 -15.77 2.79
N ASN A 49 -2.39 -14.55 2.88
CA ASN A 49 -1.74 -14.03 4.09
C ASN A 49 -2.47 -12.83 4.70
N ARG A 50 -3.75 -12.67 4.41
CA ARG A 50 -4.50 -11.44 4.71
C ARG A 50 -4.46 -11.01 6.16
N ASP A 51 -4.40 -11.95 7.09
CA ASP A 51 -4.41 -11.64 8.52
C ASP A 51 -3.06 -11.14 9.02
N ASP A 52 -2.00 -11.36 8.25
CA ASP A 52 -0.65 -10.94 8.61
C ASP A 52 -0.24 -9.63 7.95
N TYR A 53 -1.03 -9.13 7.02
CA TYR A 53 -0.72 -7.91 6.27
C TYR A 53 -1.06 -6.65 7.03
N ALA A 54 -0.16 -5.68 6.99
CA ALA A 54 -0.39 -4.35 7.55
C ALA A 54 -0.58 -3.29 6.48
N LEU A 55 0.06 -3.44 5.31
CA LEU A 55 0.13 -2.36 4.34
C LEU A 55 0.33 -2.89 2.93
N ILE A 56 -0.36 -2.30 1.97
CA ILE A 56 -0.10 -2.47 0.54
C ILE A 56 0.13 -1.11 -0.08
N ILE A 57 1.24 -0.98 -0.80
CA ILE A 57 1.58 0.20 -1.58
C ILE A 57 1.52 -0.20 -3.04
N SER A 58 0.69 0.44 -3.84
CA SER A 58 0.50 0.06 -5.22
C SER A 58 0.53 1.25 -6.17
N ASP A 59 1.18 1.06 -7.31
CA ASP A 59 1.04 1.98 -8.41
C ASP A 59 -0.41 1.96 -8.89
N LEU A 60 -0.88 3.09 -9.40
CA LEU A 60 -2.24 3.20 -9.89
C LEU A 60 -2.42 2.48 -11.22
N ARG A 61 -1.53 2.70 -12.16
CA ARG A 61 -1.69 2.18 -13.51
C ARG A 61 -0.75 1.03 -13.78
N MET A 62 -1.34 -0.14 -13.94
CA MET A 62 -0.62 -1.37 -14.22
C MET A 62 -1.44 -2.22 -15.20
N PRO A 63 -0.77 -3.00 -16.08
CA PRO A 63 -1.50 -3.95 -16.92
C PRO A 63 -2.22 -5.01 -16.08
N GLY A 64 -3.37 -5.43 -16.54
CA GLY A 64 -4.16 -6.48 -15.92
C GLY A 64 -5.11 -5.94 -14.87
N LEU A 65 -4.62 -5.58 -13.72
CA LEU A 65 -5.43 -5.07 -12.61
C LEU A 65 -4.83 -3.73 -12.17
N ASP A 66 -5.61 -2.65 -12.20
CA ASP A 66 -5.08 -1.37 -11.75
C ASP A 66 -5.05 -1.29 -10.22
N GLY A 67 -4.32 -0.28 -9.71
CA GLY A 67 -4.12 -0.14 -8.27
C GLY A 67 -5.40 0.14 -7.50
N MET A 68 -6.36 0.85 -8.10
CA MET A 68 -7.63 1.13 -7.42
C MET A 68 -8.44 -0.14 -7.21
N GLU A 69 -8.50 -0.99 -8.24
CA GLU A 69 -9.20 -2.26 -8.13
C GLU A 69 -8.47 -3.19 -7.15
N LEU A 70 -7.13 -3.18 -7.17
CA LEU A 70 -6.35 -3.98 -6.23
C LEU A 70 -6.66 -3.61 -4.78
N VAL A 71 -6.61 -2.32 -4.44
CA VAL A 71 -6.86 -1.90 -3.06
C VAL A 71 -8.31 -2.13 -2.64
N LYS A 72 -9.24 -2.01 -3.58
CA LYS A 72 -10.64 -2.32 -3.32
C LYS A 72 -10.82 -3.79 -2.92
N ARG A 73 -10.21 -4.70 -3.67
CA ARG A 73 -10.27 -6.13 -3.36
C ARG A 73 -9.55 -6.47 -2.05
N VAL A 74 -8.42 -5.83 -1.79
CA VAL A 74 -7.70 -5.99 -0.53
C VAL A 74 -8.61 -5.60 0.65
N LYS A 75 -9.23 -4.43 0.58
CA LYS A 75 -10.11 -3.96 1.67
C LYS A 75 -11.33 -4.84 1.84
N SER A 76 -11.83 -5.46 0.78
CA SER A 76 -12.97 -6.36 0.89
C SER A 76 -12.61 -7.64 1.66
N MET A 77 -11.34 -8.04 1.65
CA MET A 77 -10.87 -9.23 2.38
C MET A 77 -10.43 -8.90 3.80
N ASN A 78 -9.82 -7.73 4.01
CA ASN A 78 -9.39 -7.28 5.34
C ASN A 78 -9.37 -5.75 5.37
N ARG A 79 -10.38 -5.16 5.97
CA ARG A 79 -10.53 -3.70 6.01
C ARG A 79 -9.48 -3.00 6.87
N TYR A 80 -8.77 -3.74 7.71
CA TYR A 80 -7.78 -3.15 8.62
C TYR A 80 -6.43 -2.89 7.97
N VAL A 81 -6.16 -3.53 6.84
CA VAL A 81 -4.92 -3.32 6.10
C VAL A 81 -4.90 -1.91 5.53
N ARG A 82 -3.77 -1.23 5.71
CA ARG A 82 -3.59 0.12 5.16
C ARG A 82 -3.28 0.02 3.67
N THR A 83 -3.76 1.00 2.91
CA THR A 83 -3.53 1.06 1.47
C THR A 83 -3.00 2.42 1.09
N ILE A 84 -1.94 2.44 0.29
CA ILE A 84 -1.34 3.65 -0.26
C ILE A 84 -1.26 3.49 -1.77
N LEU A 85 -1.78 4.45 -2.52
CA LEU A 85 -1.63 4.47 -3.97
C LEU A 85 -0.53 5.43 -4.38
N MET A 86 0.25 5.03 -5.37
CA MET A 86 1.26 5.84 -6.01
C MET A 86 0.73 6.27 -7.36
N THR A 87 0.82 7.55 -7.70
CA THR A 87 0.28 8.04 -8.95
C THR A 87 1.14 9.17 -9.53
N ALA A 88 1.24 9.22 -10.86
CA ALA A 88 1.84 10.34 -11.56
C ALA A 88 0.82 11.46 -11.84
N PHE A 89 -0.45 11.22 -11.54
CA PHE A 89 -1.54 12.15 -11.84
C PHE A 89 -1.96 12.92 -10.60
N ASP A 90 -2.61 14.07 -10.83
CA ASP A 90 -3.21 14.83 -9.74
C ASP A 90 -4.29 14.01 -9.04
N ILE A 91 -4.32 14.13 -7.74
CA ILE A 91 -5.25 13.39 -6.89
C ILE A 91 -6.58 14.12 -6.71
N ASP A 92 -6.92 14.97 -7.65
CA ASP A 92 -8.15 15.77 -7.59
C ASP A 92 -9.32 15.08 -8.27
N ASP A 93 -9.16 13.81 -8.59
CA ASP A 93 -10.16 12.99 -9.26
C ASP A 93 -11.27 12.63 -8.27
N ALA A 94 -12.52 12.71 -8.71
CA ALA A 94 -13.68 12.38 -7.89
C ALA A 94 -13.67 10.92 -7.42
N ILE A 95 -13.14 10.00 -8.24
CA ILE A 95 -13.05 8.59 -7.87
C ILE A 95 -12.06 8.39 -6.72
N PHE A 96 -10.91 9.07 -6.77
CA PHE A 96 -9.95 9.04 -5.66
C PHE A 96 -10.58 9.55 -4.39
N LYS A 97 -11.30 10.67 -4.47
CA LYS A 97 -11.96 11.26 -3.30
C LYS A 97 -13.00 10.32 -2.73
N ASP A 98 -13.76 9.65 -3.59
CA ASP A 98 -14.77 8.67 -3.15
C ASP A 98 -14.10 7.50 -2.43
N TYR A 99 -13.04 6.93 -3.02
CA TYR A 99 -12.34 5.80 -2.40
C TYR A 99 -11.66 6.19 -1.09
N ALA A 100 -11.14 7.41 -1.01
CA ALA A 100 -10.56 7.91 0.24
C ALA A 100 -11.63 8.08 1.32
N LYS A 101 -12.79 8.63 0.96
CA LYS A 101 -13.92 8.81 1.86
C LYS A 101 -14.43 7.48 2.39
N ARG A 102 -14.45 6.45 1.53
CA ARG A 102 -14.87 5.11 1.90
C ARG A 102 -13.77 4.30 2.57
N ARG A 103 -12.63 4.90 2.81
CA ARG A 103 -11.45 4.29 3.43
C ARG A 103 -10.88 3.11 2.66
N ILE A 104 -11.10 3.09 1.35
CA ILE A 104 -10.49 2.11 0.45
C ILE A 104 -9.04 2.49 0.17
N ILE A 105 -8.79 3.80 0.03
CA ILE A 105 -7.45 4.37 -0.07
C ILE A 105 -7.19 5.15 1.22
N ASN A 106 -6.15 4.77 1.95
CA ASN A 106 -5.84 5.46 3.19
C ASN A 106 -4.91 6.65 2.97
N ASP A 107 -4.06 6.60 1.95
CA ASP A 107 -3.15 7.69 1.64
C ASP A 107 -2.67 7.55 0.20
N PHE A 108 -1.97 8.55 -0.29
CA PHE A 108 -1.30 8.48 -1.58
C PHE A 108 0.09 9.06 -1.56
N LEU A 109 0.88 8.69 -2.60
CA LEU A 109 2.17 9.29 -2.89
C LEU A 109 2.15 9.70 -4.35
N GLN A 110 2.51 10.95 -4.64
CA GLN A 110 2.60 11.44 -6.01
C GLN A 110 4.01 11.26 -6.55
N LYS A 111 4.11 10.63 -7.71
CA LYS A 111 5.39 10.43 -8.39
C LYS A 111 5.90 11.74 -9.01
N PRO A 112 7.22 11.97 -9.01
CA PRO A 112 8.28 11.14 -8.45
C PRO A 112 8.29 11.22 -6.92
N ILE A 113 8.53 10.09 -6.27
CA ILE A 113 8.42 9.97 -4.81
C ILE A 113 9.80 10.06 -4.17
N PRO A 114 10.09 11.12 -3.40
CA PRO A 114 11.34 11.15 -2.63
C PRO A 114 11.34 10.02 -1.59
N LEU A 115 12.49 9.37 -1.41
CA LEU A 115 12.55 8.20 -0.54
C LEU A 115 12.23 8.53 0.92
N HIS A 116 12.56 9.74 1.39
CA HIS A 116 12.20 10.13 2.74
C HIS A 116 10.68 10.30 2.90
N ASP A 117 9.98 10.74 1.86
CA ASP A 117 8.50 10.81 1.89
C ASP A 117 7.90 9.41 1.93
N LEU A 118 8.45 8.49 1.15
CA LEU A 118 8.02 7.10 1.18
C LEU A 118 8.17 6.52 2.59
N ARG A 119 9.35 6.70 3.21
CA ARG A 119 9.59 6.19 4.56
C ARG A 119 8.64 6.81 5.59
N ALA A 120 8.40 8.11 5.50
CA ALA A 120 7.49 8.80 6.42
C ALA A 120 6.07 8.25 6.29
N LYS A 121 5.57 8.09 5.06
CA LYS A 121 4.23 7.57 4.82
C LYS A 121 4.08 6.12 5.30
N VAL A 122 5.11 5.31 5.09
CA VAL A 122 5.07 3.91 5.54
C VAL A 122 5.08 3.84 7.06
N ASN A 123 5.93 4.63 7.72
CA ASN A 123 5.95 4.66 9.19
C ASN A 123 4.60 5.11 9.76
N ASP A 124 3.99 6.13 9.18
CA ASP A 124 2.67 6.60 9.59
C ASP A 124 1.61 5.50 9.38
N ALA A 125 1.64 4.84 8.25
CA ALA A 125 0.68 3.77 7.94
C ALA A 125 0.80 2.62 8.93
N LEU A 126 2.01 2.20 9.24
CA LEU A 126 2.24 1.12 10.19
C LEU A 126 1.81 1.50 11.59
N HIS A 127 2.06 2.74 12.00
CA HIS A 127 1.62 3.24 13.29
C HIS A 127 0.09 3.25 13.39
N LEU A 128 -0.58 3.77 12.38
CA LEU A 128 -2.05 3.81 12.36
C LEU A 128 -2.65 2.41 12.31
N TYR A 129 -1.99 1.49 11.60
CA TYR A 129 -2.43 0.10 11.58
C TYR A 129 -2.37 -0.51 12.99
N GLU A 130 -1.26 -0.31 13.70
CA GLU A 130 -1.08 -0.85 15.07
C GLU A 130 -2.10 -0.27 16.03
N MET A 131 -2.51 0.99 15.84
CA MET A 131 -3.52 1.64 16.68
C MET A 131 -4.94 1.28 16.29
N GLY A 132 -5.15 0.53 15.20
CA GLY A 132 -6.48 0.17 14.73
C GLY A 132 -7.26 1.32 14.12
N ILE A 133 -6.58 2.37 13.66
CA ILE A 133 -7.24 3.54 13.08
C ILE A 133 -7.53 3.27 11.61
N GLN A 134 -8.79 3.46 11.20
CA GLN A 134 -9.23 3.17 9.84
C GLN A 134 -9.40 4.41 8.97
N GLU A 135 -9.18 5.59 9.50
CA GLU A 135 -9.40 6.83 8.76
C GLU A 135 -8.41 6.99 7.62
N SER A 136 -8.87 7.62 6.54
CA SER A 136 -8.03 8.04 5.43
C SER A 136 -7.51 9.45 5.70
N ILE A 137 -6.22 9.67 5.49
CA ILE A 137 -5.60 10.98 5.67
C ILE A 137 -6.13 11.98 4.65
N VAL A 138 -6.48 11.52 3.46
CA VAL A 138 -6.87 12.38 2.35
C VAL A 138 -8.32 12.87 2.38
N THR A 139 -9.12 12.44 3.35
CA THR A 139 -10.53 12.84 3.46
C THR A 139 -10.76 14.02 4.38
N LYS A 140 -9.73 14.59 4.88
CA LYS A 140 -9.85 15.76 5.76
C LYS A 140 -10.25 17.00 5.02
#